data_cbe41639fb5e55195fe5d938e388b584
#
_entry.id   cbe41639fb5e55195fe5d938e388b584
#
_cell.length_a   1.000
_cell.length_b   1.000
_cell.length_c   1.000
_cell.angle_alpha   90.00
_cell.angle_beta   90.00
_cell.angle_gamma   90.00
#
_symmetry.space_group_name_H-M   'P 1'
#
loop_
_entity.id
_entity.type
_entity.pdbx_description
1 polymer ?
#
loop_
_entity_poly.entity_id
_entity_poly.type
_entity_poly.pdbx_seq_one_letter_code
_entity_poly.pdbx_strand_id
1 'polypeptide(L)'
;LWMKKADLITTVSEPLADILRNRYGDKVSVIYNGFDPEDYENLPSEKAYPQDGVFRIVYTGSIYPGYQDPSPLFEAISRLKSDGRITPDRLQVIFYGNNADMSALAKQFDISEYVQYGGFLPRQQALHYQRDADALLFLEFESKSLQGILTGKLFEYLFAGPPIMSVGVGADNSADFIIKETKRGEVC
;
A
#
# COMPACT_ATOMS: atom_id res chain seq x y z
N LEU A 1 -25.15 -3.56 -19.85
CA LEU A 1 -26.63 -3.41 -19.95
C LEU A 1 -27.24 -2.87 -18.65
N TRP A 2 -26.78 -3.31 -17.49
CA TRP A 2 -27.31 -2.92 -16.15
C TRP A 2 -27.09 -1.45 -15.83
N MET A 3 -25.90 -0.90 -16.06
CA MET A 3 -25.57 0.50 -15.76
C MET A 3 -26.45 1.51 -16.52
N LYS A 4 -26.95 1.17 -17.72
CA LYS A 4 -27.89 2.06 -18.46
C LYS A 4 -29.24 2.22 -17.76
N LYS A 5 -29.67 1.18 -17.01
CA LYS A 5 -30.96 1.13 -16.32
C LYS A 5 -30.87 1.54 -14.85
N ALA A 6 -29.67 1.74 -14.32
CA ALA A 6 -29.48 2.16 -12.95
C ALA A 6 -29.89 3.63 -12.78
N ASP A 7 -30.53 3.96 -11.67
CA ASP A 7 -30.88 5.34 -11.29
C ASP A 7 -29.63 6.09 -10.81
N LEU A 8 -28.70 5.39 -10.14
CA LEU A 8 -27.43 5.91 -9.65
C LEU A 8 -26.32 4.89 -9.91
N ILE A 9 -25.15 5.38 -10.28
CA ILE A 9 -23.90 4.60 -10.40
C ILE A 9 -22.90 5.18 -9.41
N THR A 10 -22.31 4.35 -8.57
CA THR A 10 -21.26 4.78 -7.66
C THR A 10 -19.91 4.21 -8.06
N THR A 11 -18.85 4.94 -7.80
CA THR A 11 -17.47 4.52 -7.98
C THR A 11 -16.59 5.10 -6.86
N VAL A 12 -15.32 4.70 -6.80
CA VAL A 12 -14.46 4.95 -5.64
C VAL A 12 -13.48 6.11 -5.84
N SER A 13 -13.49 6.78 -7.00
CA SER A 13 -12.60 7.91 -7.27
C SER A 13 -13.12 8.82 -8.37
N GLU A 14 -12.66 10.07 -8.41
CA GLU A 14 -13.04 11.02 -9.47
C GLU A 14 -12.56 10.59 -10.86
N PRO A 15 -11.32 10.11 -11.08
CA PRO A 15 -10.90 9.65 -12.41
C PRO A 15 -11.79 8.53 -12.96
N LEU A 16 -12.21 7.59 -12.11
CA LEU A 16 -13.15 6.55 -12.52
C LEU A 16 -14.56 7.10 -12.75
N ALA A 17 -14.99 8.08 -11.96
CA ALA A 17 -16.27 8.75 -12.16
C ALA A 17 -16.31 9.48 -13.50
N ASP A 18 -15.25 10.16 -13.89
CA ASP A 18 -15.18 10.88 -15.16
C ASP A 18 -15.30 9.94 -16.36
N ILE A 19 -14.63 8.79 -16.32
CA ILE A 19 -14.78 7.73 -17.34
C ILE A 19 -16.24 7.27 -17.44
N LEU A 20 -16.90 7.10 -16.29
CA LEU A 20 -18.29 6.65 -16.23
C LEU A 20 -19.27 7.76 -16.63
N ARG A 21 -19.05 9.02 -16.22
CA ARG A 21 -19.87 10.18 -16.58
C ARG A 21 -19.88 10.40 -18.09
N ASN A 22 -18.73 10.25 -18.77
CA ASN A 22 -18.66 10.32 -20.22
C ASN A 22 -19.57 9.31 -20.93
N ARG A 23 -19.91 8.21 -20.27
CA ARG A 23 -20.73 7.14 -20.85
C ARG A 23 -22.17 7.11 -20.36
N TYR A 24 -22.40 7.55 -19.12
CA TYR A 24 -23.67 7.37 -18.41
C TYR A 24 -24.29 8.67 -17.90
N GLY A 25 -23.60 9.83 -18.06
CA GLY A 25 -24.08 11.15 -17.65
C GLY A 25 -24.00 11.38 -16.14
N ASP A 26 -24.84 12.30 -15.66
CA ASP A 26 -24.77 12.88 -14.30
C ASP A 26 -25.22 11.94 -13.18
N LYS A 27 -25.65 10.73 -13.52
CA LYS A 27 -26.03 9.71 -12.53
C LYS A 27 -24.84 8.97 -11.90
N VAL A 28 -23.63 9.50 -12.04
CA VAL A 28 -22.42 8.92 -11.46
C VAL A 28 -21.95 9.77 -10.29
N SER A 29 -21.82 9.13 -9.12
CA SER A 29 -21.33 9.73 -7.89
C SER A 29 -20.11 8.98 -7.35
N VAL A 30 -19.20 9.73 -6.71
CA VAL A 30 -18.06 9.12 -6.01
C VAL A 30 -18.44 8.84 -4.57
N ILE A 31 -18.19 7.61 -4.14
CA ILE A 31 -18.24 7.19 -2.75
C ILE A 31 -16.93 6.45 -2.49
N TYR A 32 -16.02 7.09 -1.76
CA TYR A 32 -14.73 6.49 -1.42
C TYR A 32 -14.90 5.20 -0.62
N ASN A 33 -13.94 4.30 -0.76
CA ASN A 33 -13.76 3.22 0.20
C ASN A 33 -13.46 3.80 1.59
N GLY A 34 -13.64 3.00 2.61
CA GLY A 34 -13.37 3.37 3.99
C GLY A 34 -12.69 2.24 4.75
N PHE A 35 -12.64 2.40 6.04
CA PHE A 35 -12.21 1.39 7.00
C PHE A 35 -13.29 1.23 8.08
N ASP A 36 -13.25 0.11 8.81
CA ASP A 36 -14.11 -0.14 9.94
C ASP A 36 -13.32 0.11 11.24
N PRO A 37 -13.68 1.13 12.04
CA PRO A 37 -13.01 1.38 13.31
C PRO A 37 -13.09 0.21 14.30
N GLU A 38 -14.19 -0.57 14.27
CA GLU A 38 -14.41 -1.72 15.16
C GLU A 38 -13.35 -2.82 14.92
N ASP A 39 -12.79 -2.92 13.71
CA ASP A 39 -11.70 -3.84 13.39
C ASP A 39 -10.44 -3.59 14.24
N TYR A 40 -10.26 -2.37 14.77
CA TYR A 40 -9.09 -1.96 15.55
C TYR A 40 -9.32 -2.00 17.07
N GLU A 41 -10.57 -2.05 17.54
CA GLU A 41 -10.89 -2.04 18.96
C GLU A 41 -10.38 -3.26 19.72
N ASN A 42 -10.29 -4.41 19.03
CA ASN A 42 -9.92 -5.70 19.61
C ASN A 42 -8.48 -6.14 19.25
N LEU A 43 -7.66 -5.23 18.74
CA LEU A 43 -6.26 -5.56 18.47
C LEU A 43 -5.48 -5.79 19.77
N PRO A 44 -4.52 -6.76 19.77
CA PRO A 44 -3.68 -7.00 20.93
C PRO A 44 -2.98 -5.72 21.43
N SER A 45 -2.86 -5.57 22.74
CA SER A 45 -2.13 -4.45 23.36
C SER A 45 -0.62 -4.60 23.23
N GLU A 46 -0.13 -5.83 23.16
CA GLU A 46 1.27 -6.13 22.96
C GLU A 46 1.70 -5.69 21.56
N LYS A 47 2.98 -5.34 21.43
CA LYS A 47 3.55 -4.98 20.14
C LYS A 47 3.71 -6.20 19.23
N ALA A 48 3.35 -6.04 17.95
CA ALA A 48 3.51 -7.08 16.92
C ALA A 48 4.99 -7.36 16.59
N TYR A 49 5.85 -6.36 16.81
CA TYR A 49 7.28 -6.46 16.55
C TYR A 49 8.12 -6.28 17.81
N PRO A 50 9.31 -6.93 17.89
CA PRO A 50 10.28 -6.68 18.95
C PRO A 50 10.68 -5.19 19.02
N GLN A 51 10.95 -4.70 20.23
CA GLN A 51 11.47 -3.36 20.47
C GLN A 51 13.01 -3.38 20.38
N ASP A 52 13.55 -3.75 19.22
CA ASP A 52 14.96 -4.00 18.95
C ASP A 52 15.67 -2.86 18.20
N GLY A 53 14.94 -1.77 17.91
CA GLY A 53 15.47 -0.62 17.20
C GLY A 53 15.56 -0.80 15.67
N VAL A 54 15.04 -1.91 15.14
CA VAL A 54 14.94 -2.13 13.69
C VAL A 54 13.76 -1.35 13.11
N PHE A 55 14.01 -0.52 12.12
CA PHE A 55 12.95 0.18 11.38
C PHE A 55 12.28 -0.78 10.39
N ARG A 56 10.98 -0.98 10.51
CA ARG A 56 10.20 -1.94 9.72
C ARG A 56 9.25 -1.25 8.77
N ILE A 57 9.51 -1.42 7.48
CA ILE A 57 8.58 -1.05 6.40
C ILE A 57 7.72 -2.27 6.09
N VAL A 58 6.40 -2.14 6.20
CA VAL A 58 5.49 -3.28 6.12
C VAL A 58 4.52 -3.13 4.95
N TYR A 59 4.39 -4.18 4.16
CA TYR A 59 3.37 -4.34 3.15
C TYR A 59 2.42 -5.48 3.53
N THR A 60 1.12 -5.25 3.44
CA THR A 60 0.10 -6.28 3.65
C THR A 60 -0.80 -6.43 2.42
N GLY A 61 -1.10 -7.65 2.03
CA GLY A 61 -1.97 -7.98 0.90
C GLY A 61 -1.23 -8.60 -0.27
N SER A 62 -1.88 -8.70 -1.43
CA SER A 62 -1.27 -9.25 -2.63
C SER A 62 -0.68 -8.15 -3.50
N ILE A 63 0.48 -8.40 -4.08
CA ILE A 63 1.05 -7.60 -5.17
C ILE A 63 0.52 -8.19 -6.48
N TYR A 64 0.17 -7.32 -7.41
CA TYR A 64 -0.30 -7.69 -8.74
C TYR A 64 0.86 -7.56 -9.73
N PRO A 65 1.49 -8.69 -10.15
CA PRO A 65 2.63 -8.67 -11.06
C PRO A 65 2.31 -7.93 -12.36
N GLY A 66 3.23 -7.08 -12.81
CA GLY A 66 3.07 -6.25 -14.00
C GLY A 66 2.18 -5.01 -13.83
N TYR A 67 1.63 -4.80 -12.63
CA TYR A 67 0.84 -3.62 -12.28
C TYR A 67 1.36 -2.88 -11.05
N GLN A 68 2.07 -3.56 -10.17
CA GLN A 68 2.68 -2.99 -8.97
C GLN A 68 4.13 -3.46 -8.89
N ASP A 69 5.05 -2.52 -8.73
CA ASP A 69 6.48 -2.80 -8.73
C ASP A 69 7.18 -2.21 -7.50
N PRO A 70 7.76 -3.03 -6.61
CA PRO A 70 8.57 -2.55 -5.49
C PRO A 70 10.04 -2.27 -5.87
N SER A 71 10.44 -2.48 -7.14
CA SER A 71 11.83 -2.32 -7.57
C SER A 71 12.44 -0.96 -7.26
N PRO A 72 11.73 0.18 -7.36
CA PRO A 72 12.31 1.48 -6.98
C PRO A 72 12.75 1.53 -5.51
N LEU A 73 11.97 0.94 -4.59
CA LEU A 73 12.35 0.82 -3.19
C LEU A 73 13.57 -0.09 -3.03
N PHE A 74 13.61 -1.22 -3.73
CA PHE A 74 14.73 -2.17 -3.64
C PHE A 74 16.02 -1.57 -4.19
N GLU A 75 15.94 -0.81 -5.27
CA GLU A 75 17.08 -0.06 -5.81
C GLU A 75 17.61 0.97 -4.79
N ALA A 76 16.72 1.71 -4.14
CA ALA A 76 17.10 2.67 -3.10
C ALA A 76 17.80 1.98 -1.91
N ILE A 77 17.29 0.83 -1.45
CA ILE A 77 17.91 0.04 -0.37
C ILE A 77 19.28 -0.47 -0.81
N SER A 78 19.41 -0.99 -2.03
CA SER A 78 20.69 -1.47 -2.58
C SER A 78 21.75 -0.37 -2.63
N ARG A 79 21.36 0.84 -3.03
CA ARG A 79 22.25 2.02 -3.01
C ARG A 79 22.66 2.40 -1.59
N LEU A 80 21.69 2.49 -0.67
CA LEU A 80 21.98 2.84 0.73
C LEU A 80 22.88 1.80 1.42
N LYS A 81 22.69 0.51 1.11
CA LYS A 81 23.58 -0.58 1.54
C LYS A 81 25.00 -0.37 1.01
N SER A 82 25.14 -0.10 -0.29
CA SER A 82 26.44 0.11 -0.94
C SER A 82 27.18 1.32 -0.38
N ASP A 83 26.45 2.35 0.03
CA ASP A 83 26.99 3.56 0.67
C ASP A 83 27.30 3.35 2.17
N GLY A 84 27.01 2.16 2.73
CA GLY A 84 27.20 1.86 4.14
C GLY A 84 26.29 2.65 5.09
N ARG A 85 25.16 3.18 4.57
CA ARG A 85 24.22 4.02 5.33
C ARG A 85 23.19 3.24 6.12
N ILE A 86 22.94 1.99 5.74
CA ILE A 86 21.98 1.08 6.37
C ILE A 86 22.60 -0.31 6.57
N THR A 87 22.08 -1.02 7.57
CA THR A 87 22.43 -2.41 7.86
C THR A 87 21.16 -3.22 8.11
N PRO A 88 21.15 -4.57 7.92
CA PRO A 88 19.95 -5.39 8.08
C PRO A 88 19.38 -5.43 9.51
N ASP A 89 20.21 -5.12 10.51
CA ASP A 89 19.82 -4.97 11.91
C ASP A 89 19.18 -3.60 12.22
N ARG A 90 19.11 -2.70 11.23
CA ARG A 90 18.49 -1.38 11.36
C ARG A 90 17.33 -1.13 10.43
N LEU A 91 17.22 -1.85 9.32
CA LEU A 91 16.14 -1.72 8.35
C LEU A 91 15.68 -3.08 7.85
N GLN A 92 14.37 -3.30 7.87
CA GLN A 92 13.73 -4.46 7.26
C GLN A 92 12.49 -4.06 6.48
N VAL A 93 12.26 -4.70 5.34
CA VAL A 93 11.02 -4.63 4.57
C VAL A 93 10.32 -5.96 4.65
N ILE A 94 9.10 -5.97 5.16
CA ILE A 94 8.36 -7.20 5.44
C ILE A 94 7.10 -7.25 4.59
N PHE A 95 6.96 -8.30 3.80
CA PHE A 95 5.80 -8.55 2.96
C PHE A 95 4.92 -9.64 3.56
N TYR A 96 3.67 -9.31 3.85
CA TYR A 96 2.63 -10.25 4.27
C TYR A 96 1.57 -10.39 3.18
N GLY A 97 1.11 -11.63 2.96
CA GLY A 97 0.10 -11.94 1.97
C GLY A 97 0.64 -12.85 0.87
N ASN A 98 0.03 -12.84 -0.32
CA ASN A 98 0.44 -13.73 -1.41
C ASN A 98 1.53 -13.07 -2.28
N ASN A 99 2.75 -12.98 -1.75
CA ASN A 99 3.88 -12.24 -2.34
C ASN A 99 5.17 -13.08 -2.40
N ALA A 100 5.06 -14.35 -2.75
CA ALA A 100 6.17 -15.32 -2.70
C ALA A 100 7.41 -14.90 -3.51
N ASP A 101 7.23 -14.10 -4.58
CA ASP A 101 8.32 -13.73 -5.50
C ASP A 101 9.21 -12.59 -4.98
N MET A 102 8.85 -11.97 -3.85
CA MET A 102 9.64 -10.84 -3.30
C MET A 102 11.05 -11.25 -2.88
N SER A 103 11.22 -12.48 -2.42
CA SER A 103 12.56 -13.00 -2.08
C SER A 103 13.46 -13.16 -3.32
N ALA A 104 12.88 -13.57 -4.45
CA ALA A 104 13.61 -13.69 -5.71
C ALA A 104 13.99 -12.32 -6.26
N LEU A 105 13.08 -11.36 -6.18
CA LEU A 105 13.35 -9.97 -6.59
C LEU A 105 14.40 -9.33 -5.70
N ALA A 106 14.32 -9.47 -4.38
CA ALA A 106 15.32 -8.96 -3.44
C ALA A 106 16.73 -9.48 -3.73
N LYS A 107 16.84 -10.73 -4.16
CA LYS A 107 18.13 -11.33 -4.58
C LYS A 107 18.71 -10.65 -5.83
N GLN A 108 17.88 -10.21 -6.77
CA GLN A 108 18.34 -9.50 -7.97
C GLN A 108 18.97 -8.14 -7.62
N PHE A 109 18.52 -7.50 -6.54
CA PHE A 109 19.03 -6.22 -6.04
C PHE A 109 20.14 -6.39 -4.97
N ASP A 110 20.55 -7.63 -4.66
CA ASP A 110 21.53 -7.93 -3.60
C ASP A 110 21.14 -7.37 -2.21
N ILE A 111 19.84 -7.51 -1.86
CA ILE A 111 19.27 -7.03 -0.58
C ILE A 111 18.46 -8.09 0.16
N SER A 112 18.76 -9.37 -0.09
CA SER A 112 17.99 -10.48 0.49
C SER A 112 17.91 -10.44 2.02
N GLU A 113 18.93 -9.92 2.68
CA GLU A 113 19.00 -9.79 4.13
C GLU A 113 18.12 -8.66 4.71
N TYR A 114 17.65 -7.73 3.86
CA TYR A 114 16.74 -6.64 4.24
C TYR A 114 15.26 -6.98 3.99
N VAL A 115 14.97 -8.01 3.21
CA VAL A 115 13.59 -8.31 2.77
C VAL A 115 13.13 -9.63 3.35
N GLN A 116 12.00 -9.59 4.03
CA GLN A 116 11.38 -10.77 4.64
C GLN A 116 10.00 -11.03 4.03
N TYR A 117 9.69 -12.31 3.86
CA TYR A 117 8.35 -12.77 3.54
C TYR A 117 7.72 -13.40 4.78
N GLY A 118 6.73 -12.72 5.35
CA GLY A 118 6.05 -13.13 6.59
C GLY A 118 4.85 -14.06 6.37
N GLY A 119 4.57 -14.44 5.11
CA GLY A 119 3.47 -15.33 4.79
C GLY A 119 2.09 -14.66 4.83
N PHE A 120 1.05 -15.49 4.78
CA PHE A 120 -0.33 -15.02 4.87
C PHE A 120 -0.70 -14.73 6.33
N LEU A 121 -1.39 -13.60 6.54
CA LEU A 121 -1.94 -13.23 7.84
C LEU A 121 -3.47 -13.18 7.77
N PRO A 122 -4.17 -13.71 8.79
CA PRO A 122 -5.58 -13.38 9.01
C PRO A 122 -5.77 -11.87 9.18
N ARG A 123 -6.95 -11.34 8.81
CA ARG A 123 -7.24 -9.89 8.80
C ARG A 123 -6.83 -9.18 10.11
N GLN A 124 -7.25 -9.68 11.26
CA GLN A 124 -6.93 -9.07 12.57
C GLN A 124 -5.42 -8.99 12.84
N GLN A 125 -4.68 -10.04 12.45
CA GLN A 125 -3.21 -10.00 12.56
C GLN A 125 -2.62 -8.99 11.58
N ALA A 126 -3.10 -8.91 10.35
CA ALA A 126 -2.62 -7.94 9.38
C ALA A 126 -2.79 -6.51 9.90
N LEU A 127 -3.94 -6.16 10.48
CA LEU A 127 -4.20 -4.85 11.07
C LEU A 127 -3.29 -4.57 12.27
N HIS A 128 -3.03 -5.57 13.11
CA HIS A 128 -2.10 -5.46 14.23
C HIS A 128 -0.67 -5.15 13.74
N TYR A 129 -0.19 -5.88 12.73
CA TYR A 129 1.14 -5.66 12.14
C TYR A 129 1.22 -4.31 11.40
N GLN A 130 0.15 -3.86 10.75
CA GLN A 130 0.07 -2.53 10.15
C GLN A 130 0.20 -1.43 11.21
N ARG A 131 -0.56 -1.52 12.30
CA ARG A 131 -0.56 -0.52 13.40
C ARG A 131 0.83 -0.36 14.02
N ASP A 132 1.57 -1.44 14.15
CA ASP A 132 2.83 -1.48 14.88
C ASP A 132 4.08 -1.40 13.97
N ALA A 133 3.90 -1.21 12.67
CA ALA A 133 4.99 -0.90 11.73
C ALA A 133 5.57 0.49 11.97
N ASP A 134 6.81 0.73 11.55
CA ASP A 134 7.42 2.06 11.53
C ASP A 134 7.01 2.85 10.28
N ALA A 135 6.77 2.15 9.18
CA ALA A 135 6.16 2.71 7.96
C ALA A 135 5.36 1.64 7.21
N LEU A 136 4.35 2.08 6.46
CA LEU A 136 3.54 1.21 5.61
C LEU A 136 3.87 1.44 4.14
N LEU A 137 4.25 0.38 3.44
CA LEU A 137 4.53 0.44 2.01
C LEU A 137 3.22 0.39 1.22
N PHE A 138 2.96 1.41 0.43
CA PHE A 138 1.87 1.44 -0.53
C PHE A 138 2.44 1.38 -1.95
N LEU A 139 2.10 0.33 -2.69
CA LEU A 139 2.52 0.17 -4.08
C LEU A 139 1.39 0.61 -5.00
N GLU A 140 1.69 1.60 -5.83
CA GLU A 140 0.77 2.13 -6.81
C GLU A 140 0.60 1.22 -8.02
N PHE A 141 -0.53 1.38 -8.71
CA PHE A 141 -0.75 0.71 -9.99
C PHE A 141 -0.12 1.51 -11.13
N GLU A 142 0.81 0.91 -11.85
CA GLU A 142 1.59 1.57 -12.91
C GLU A 142 0.86 1.77 -14.23
N SER A 143 -0.34 1.25 -14.38
CA SER A 143 -1.08 1.31 -15.64
C SER A 143 -1.98 2.54 -15.73
N LYS A 144 -1.90 3.30 -16.84
CA LYS A 144 -2.85 4.40 -17.13
C LYS A 144 -4.31 3.95 -17.16
N SER A 145 -4.58 2.70 -17.53
CA SER A 145 -5.94 2.14 -17.51
C SER A 145 -6.46 1.83 -16.10
N LEU A 146 -5.59 1.84 -15.11
CA LEU A 146 -5.87 1.59 -13.70
C LEU A 146 -5.75 2.85 -12.84
N GLN A 147 -5.50 4.01 -13.46
CA GLN A 147 -5.51 5.30 -12.75
C GLN A 147 -6.85 5.51 -12.07
N GLY A 148 -6.81 5.93 -10.81
CA GLY A 148 -8.01 6.14 -10.00
C GLY A 148 -8.49 4.91 -9.23
N ILE A 149 -7.84 3.76 -9.31
CA ILE A 149 -8.15 2.64 -8.43
C ILE A 149 -7.70 2.99 -7.01
N LEU A 150 -8.65 3.31 -6.14
CA LEU A 150 -8.45 3.46 -4.71
C LEU A 150 -8.87 2.17 -4.02
N THR A 151 -7.89 1.41 -3.54
CA THR A 151 -8.16 0.17 -2.80
C THR A 151 -8.48 0.45 -1.34
N GLY A 152 -9.23 -0.45 -0.69
CA GLY A 152 -9.51 -0.37 0.75
C GLY A 152 -8.23 -0.32 1.61
N LYS A 153 -7.12 -0.90 1.12
CA LYS A 153 -5.80 -0.86 1.78
C LYS A 153 -5.33 0.57 2.11
N LEU A 154 -5.51 1.53 1.19
CA LEU A 154 -5.14 2.92 1.46
C LEU A 154 -5.84 3.45 2.71
N PHE A 155 -7.14 3.23 2.83
CA PHE A 155 -7.94 3.72 3.95
C PHE A 155 -7.62 3.00 5.25
N GLU A 156 -7.32 1.70 5.19
CA GLU A 156 -6.78 0.96 6.34
C GLU A 156 -5.44 1.55 6.80
N TYR A 157 -4.52 1.83 5.88
CA TYR A 157 -3.21 2.42 6.19
C TYR A 157 -3.32 3.83 6.76
N LEU A 158 -4.22 4.66 6.23
CA LEU A 158 -4.49 5.99 6.78
C LEU A 158 -4.97 5.93 8.24
N PHE A 159 -5.75 4.92 8.58
CA PHE A 159 -6.27 4.74 9.94
C PHE A 159 -5.25 4.05 10.87
N ALA A 160 -4.45 3.12 10.37
CA ALA A 160 -3.51 2.33 11.16
C ALA A 160 -2.50 3.17 11.97
N GLY A 161 -2.11 4.34 11.45
CA GLY A 161 -1.29 5.30 12.21
C GLY A 161 0.13 5.54 11.69
N PRO A 162 0.90 4.52 11.31
CA PRO A 162 2.24 4.73 10.76
C PRO A 162 2.24 5.56 9.48
N PRO A 163 3.34 6.28 9.16
CA PRO A 163 3.47 6.99 7.90
C PRO A 163 3.42 6.03 6.71
N ILE A 164 2.82 6.47 5.62
CA ILE A 164 2.71 5.71 4.37
C ILE A 164 3.85 6.13 3.45
N MET A 165 4.61 5.16 2.96
CA MET A 165 5.57 5.33 1.87
C MET A 165 4.90 4.82 0.59
N SER A 166 4.48 5.72 -0.28
CA SER A 166 3.93 5.38 -1.60
C SER A 166 5.05 5.25 -2.61
N VAL A 167 5.08 4.13 -3.32
CA VAL A 167 6.08 3.82 -4.34
C VAL A 167 5.37 3.41 -5.62
N GLY A 168 5.74 4.05 -6.74
CA GLY A 168 5.19 3.76 -8.07
C GLY A 168 5.43 4.89 -9.05
N VAL A 169 5.16 4.63 -10.32
CA VAL A 169 5.41 5.59 -11.40
C VAL A 169 4.18 6.45 -11.65
N GLY A 170 4.24 7.71 -11.25
CA GLY A 170 3.27 8.70 -11.72
C GLY A 170 2.69 9.59 -10.61
N ALA A 171 3.17 10.81 -10.59
CA ALA A 171 2.90 11.83 -9.56
C ALA A 171 1.45 12.34 -9.44
N ASP A 172 0.50 11.83 -10.23
CA ASP A 172 -0.85 12.39 -10.32
C ASP A 172 -1.95 11.34 -10.10
N ASN A 173 -1.70 10.32 -9.29
CA ASN A 173 -2.78 9.38 -8.98
C ASN A 173 -3.56 9.79 -7.73
N SER A 174 -4.77 9.23 -7.60
CA SER A 174 -5.70 9.61 -6.53
C SER A 174 -5.20 9.23 -5.14
N ALA A 175 -4.38 8.18 -5.00
CA ALA A 175 -3.85 7.75 -3.71
C ALA A 175 -2.76 8.69 -3.21
N ASP A 176 -1.83 9.10 -4.08
CA ASP A 176 -0.78 10.07 -3.78
C ASP A 176 -1.37 11.41 -3.33
N PHE A 177 -2.42 11.87 -4.02
CA PHE A 177 -3.15 13.07 -3.62
C PHE A 177 -3.69 12.94 -2.19
N ILE A 178 -4.36 11.82 -1.86
CA ILE A 178 -4.92 11.58 -0.52
C ILE A 178 -3.82 11.52 0.54
N ILE A 179 -2.71 10.82 0.27
CA ILE A 179 -1.58 10.69 1.21
C ILE A 179 -0.98 12.06 1.52
N LYS A 180 -0.78 12.91 0.50
CA LYS A 180 -0.25 14.27 0.64
C LYS A 180 -1.21 15.19 1.39
N GLU A 181 -2.48 15.24 0.98
CA GLU A 181 -3.50 16.08 1.61
C GLU A 181 -3.72 15.73 3.08
N THR A 182 -3.70 14.45 3.41
CA THR A 182 -3.86 13.97 4.79
C THR A 182 -2.58 14.08 5.61
N LYS A 183 -1.44 14.41 4.99
CA LYS A 183 -0.10 14.44 5.63
C LYS A 183 0.24 13.13 6.33
N ARG A 184 -0.17 12.02 5.73
CA ARG A 184 -0.01 10.69 6.33
C ARG A 184 1.17 9.91 5.74
N GLY A 185 2.01 10.54 4.93
CA GLY A 185 3.18 9.88 4.36
C GLY A 185 3.85 10.68 3.25
N GLU A 186 4.76 10.01 2.57
CA GLU A 186 5.55 10.53 1.46
C GLU A 186 5.31 9.71 0.19
N VAL A 187 5.43 10.39 -0.95
CA VAL A 187 5.32 9.80 -2.28
C VAL A 187 6.70 9.84 -2.93
N CYS A 188 7.21 8.68 -3.31
CA CYS A 188 8.56 8.48 -3.83
C CYS A 188 8.56 8.15 -5.33
#